data_a89635e54e5dd1211e6f74ef3c9c27a5
#
_entry.id   a89635e54e5dd1211e6f74ef3c9c27a5
#
_cell.length_a   1.000
_cell.length_b   1.000
_cell.length_c   1.000
_cell.angle_alpha   90.00
_cell.angle_beta   90.00
_cell.angle_gamma   90.00
#
_symmetry.space_group_name_H-M   'P 1'
#
loop_
_entity.id
_entity.type
_entity.pdbx_description
1 polymer ?
#
loop_
_entity_poly.entity_id
_entity_poly.type
_entity_poly.pdbx_seq_one_letter_code
_entity_poly.pdbx_strand_id
1 'polypeptide(L)'
;NLAKKFTKNSSVHFLFVGQGDEVELLLKEVSNNKLKNITYLPAVNQKTYFEMLNEFDIGMFSLHSGHKTHNFPGKLLGYMSYSKPILGCVNSGNDLADVVNSAKAGIVVNSNDELGLYKAAKILIDSKSIRNKMGKNGRDLLLSQFSVKSISKQIVSNL
;
A
#
# COMPACT_ATOMS: atom_id res chain seq x y z
N ASN A 1 -4.51 13.24 5.11
CA ASN A 1 -4.69 13.21 6.57
C ASN A 1 -3.58 12.46 7.30
N LEU A 2 -3.19 11.23 6.88
CA LEU A 2 -2.19 10.43 7.61
C LEU A 2 -0.82 11.15 7.73
N ALA A 3 -0.30 11.72 6.65
CA ALA A 3 0.99 12.43 6.65
C ALA A 3 1.02 13.61 7.63
N LYS A 4 -0.10 14.29 7.83
CA LYS A 4 -0.22 15.39 8.81
C LYS A 4 0.06 14.92 10.25
N LYS A 5 -0.27 13.67 10.56
CA LYS A 5 -0.05 13.08 11.90
C LYS A 5 1.43 12.74 12.18
N PHE A 6 2.25 12.68 11.13
CA PHE A 6 3.68 12.33 11.23
C PHE A 6 4.63 13.50 10.91
N THR A 7 4.14 14.74 10.84
CA THR A 7 4.96 15.92 10.53
C THR A 7 6.10 16.20 11.51
N LYS A 8 5.95 15.73 12.76
CA LYS A 8 6.99 15.86 13.80
C LYS A 8 7.95 14.67 13.84
N ASN A 9 7.73 13.64 13.04
CA ASN A 9 8.60 12.46 12.97
C ASN A 9 9.50 12.55 11.74
N SER A 10 10.75 12.93 11.95
CA SER A 10 11.72 13.14 10.86
C SER A 10 12.13 11.84 10.14
N SER A 11 11.84 10.66 10.71
CA SER A 11 12.10 9.37 10.07
C SER A 11 10.96 8.89 9.16
N VAL A 12 9.86 9.64 9.04
CA VAL A 12 8.69 9.26 8.24
C VAL A 12 8.52 10.21 7.07
N HIS A 13 8.61 9.67 5.88
CA HIS A 13 8.42 10.39 4.64
C HIS A 13 7.44 9.67 3.72
N PHE A 14 6.53 10.40 3.11
CA PHE A 14 5.54 9.88 2.16
C PHE A 14 5.95 10.26 0.74
N LEU A 15 6.10 9.25 -0.11
CA LEU A 15 6.39 9.44 -1.53
C LEU A 15 5.15 9.07 -2.36
N PHE A 16 4.67 10.01 -3.14
CA PHE A 16 3.60 9.81 -4.13
C PHE A 16 4.23 9.83 -5.52
N VAL A 17 4.02 8.76 -6.27
CA VAL A 17 4.54 8.62 -7.64
C VAL A 17 3.39 8.27 -8.56
N GLY A 18 3.19 9.04 -9.61
CA GLY A 18 2.15 8.77 -10.60
C GLY A 18 1.52 10.03 -11.16
N GLN A 19 0.38 9.82 -11.80
CA GLN A 19 -0.46 10.88 -12.37
C GLN A 19 -1.92 10.57 -12.06
N GLY A 20 -2.78 11.56 -12.13
CA GLY A 20 -4.22 11.42 -11.88
C GLY A 20 -4.87 12.77 -11.62
N ASP A 21 -6.18 12.78 -11.59
CA ASP A 21 -7.01 14.00 -11.50
C ASP A 21 -6.85 14.71 -10.15
N GLU A 22 -6.42 14.00 -9.10
CA GLU A 22 -6.28 14.55 -7.75
C GLU A 22 -4.86 15.09 -7.43
N VAL A 23 -3.93 15.12 -8.38
CA VAL A 23 -2.57 15.61 -8.15
C VAL A 23 -2.57 17.06 -7.69
N GLU A 24 -3.36 17.92 -8.35
CA GLU A 24 -3.46 19.32 -7.94
C GLU A 24 -4.01 19.50 -6.53
N LEU A 25 -4.99 18.67 -6.15
CA LEU A 25 -5.54 18.67 -4.79
C LEU A 25 -4.47 18.26 -3.78
N LEU A 26 -3.70 17.20 -4.08
CA LEU A 26 -2.58 16.79 -3.24
C LEU A 26 -1.56 17.92 -3.04
N LEU A 27 -1.14 18.57 -4.13
CA LEU A 27 -0.16 19.65 -4.07
C LEU A 27 -0.68 20.87 -3.29
N LYS A 28 -1.95 21.23 -3.45
CA LYS A 28 -2.61 22.27 -2.64
C LYS A 28 -2.61 21.90 -1.15
N GLU A 29 -2.95 20.66 -0.81
CA GLU A 29 -2.95 20.20 0.58
C GLU A 29 -1.54 20.21 1.19
N VAL A 30 -0.53 19.82 0.43
CA VAL A 30 0.89 19.88 0.86
C VAL A 30 1.29 21.33 1.14
N SER A 31 1.00 22.25 0.23
CA SER A 31 1.34 23.67 0.35
C SER A 31 0.59 24.33 1.52
N ASN A 32 -0.73 24.19 1.58
CA ASN A 32 -1.59 24.82 2.59
C ASN A 32 -1.22 24.38 4.01
N ASN A 33 -0.82 23.14 4.19
CA ASN A 33 -0.45 22.59 5.49
C ASN A 33 1.08 22.57 5.73
N LYS A 34 1.86 23.14 4.81
CA LYS A 34 3.34 23.19 4.88
C LYS A 34 3.98 21.83 5.20
N LEU A 35 3.50 20.77 4.54
CA LEU A 35 3.93 19.39 4.81
C LEU A 35 5.31 19.14 4.19
N LYS A 36 6.34 19.05 5.03
CA LYS A 36 7.73 18.79 4.60
C LYS A 36 8.04 17.28 4.47
N ASN A 37 7.17 16.44 4.96
CA ASN A 37 7.30 14.98 4.94
C ASN A 37 6.55 14.32 3.78
N ILE A 38 6.28 15.07 2.71
CA ILE A 38 5.67 14.56 1.47
C ILE A 38 6.52 14.99 0.29
N THR A 39 6.78 14.05 -0.62
CA THR A 39 7.29 14.29 -1.96
C THR A 39 6.31 13.75 -2.99
N TYR A 40 6.05 14.52 -4.03
CA TYR A 40 5.34 14.06 -5.22
C TYR A 40 6.31 14.00 -6.40
N LEU A 41 6.26 12.90 -7.13
CA LEU A 41 6.94 12.71 -8.40
C LEU A 41 5.91 12.36 -9.49
N PRO A 42 6.05 12.88 -10.71
CA PRO A 42 5.20 12.48 -11.83
C PRO A 42 5.39 10.99 -12.15
N ALA A 43 4.59 10.47 -13.08
CA ALA A 43 4.73 9.10 -13.53
C ALA A 43 6.15 8.84 -14.07
N VAL A 44 6.74 7.75 -13.62
CA VAL A 44 8.08 7.29 -14.04
C VAL A 44 7.95 6.03 -14.88
N ASN A 45 9.00 5.67 -15.62
CA ASN A 45 9.02 4.41 -16.34
C ASN A 45 9.10 3.21 -15.38
N GLN A 46 8.77 2.02 -15.89
CA GLN A 46 8.70 0.81 -15.07
C GLN A 46 10.03 0.45 -14.39
N LYS A 47 11.16 0.64 -15.07
CA LYS A 47 12.49 0.36 -14.50
C LYS A 47 12.74 1.23 -13.27
N THR A 48 12.56 2.54 -13.41
CA THR A 48 12.72 3.50 -12.30
C THR A 48 11.75 3.19 -11.15
N TYR A 49 10.50 2.82 -11.48
CA TYR A 49 9.54 2.43 -10.45
C TYR A 49 10.00 1.20 -9.64
N PHE A 50 10.57 0.19 -10.29
CA PHE A 50 11.10 -0.98 -9.61
C PHE A 50 12.35 -0.66 -8.77
N GLU A 51 13.20 0.23 -9.22
CA GLU A 51 14.34 0.74 -8.45
C GLU A 51 13.83 1.44 -7.17
N MET A 52 12.82 2.30 -7.29
CA MET A 52 12.19 2.96 -6.14
C MET A 52 11.56 1.97 -5.15
N LEU A 53 10.93 0.88 -5.63
CA LEU A 53 10.35 -0.14 -4.76
C LEU A 53 11.37 -0.80 -3.85
N ASN A 54 12.63 -0.90 -4.26
CA ASN A 54 13.71 -1.43 -3.39
C ASN A 54 13.91 -0.54 -2.17
N GLU A 55 13.77 0.78 -2.31
CA GLU A 55 14.03 1.77 -1.26
C GLU A 55 12.84 1.97 -0.32
N PHE A 56 11.64 1.53 -0.71
CA PHE A 56 10.46 1.71 0.14
C PHE A 56 10.49 0.78 1.36
N ASP A 57 10.11 1.32 2.52
CA ASP A 57 9.88 0.50 3.72
C ASP A 57 8.48 -0.10 3.75
N ILE A 58 7.47 0.62 3.24
CA ILE A 58 6.05 0.28 3.31
C ILE A 58 5.39 0.64 1.99
N GLY A 59 4.68 -0.30 1.39
CA GLY A 59 3.79 -0.04 0.25
C GLY A 59 2.42 0.43 0.73
N MET A 60 1.99 1.61 0.30
CA MET A 60 0.72 2.18 0.74
C MET A 60 -0.31 2.29 -0.38
N PHE A 61 -1.59 2.04 -0.06
CA PHE A 61 -2.71 2.29 -0.95
C PHE A 61 -3.96 2.76 -0.20
N SER A 62 -4.86 3.41 -0.94
CA SER A 62 -6.16 3.81 -0.42
C SER A 62 -7.19 3.65 -1.54
N LEU A 63 -8.33 3.07 -1.21
CA LEU A 63 -9.50 3.10 -2.06
C LEU A 63 -10.52 4.09 -1.48
N HIS A 64 -11.14 4.86 -2.37
CA HIS A 64 -12.17 5.81 -1.96
C HIS A 64 -13.36 5.09 -1.33
N SER A 65 -13.94 5.64 -0.26
CA SER A 65 -15.05 5.03 0.49
C SER A 65 -16.31 4.76 -0.35
N GLY A 66 -16.51 5.53 -1.42
CA GLY A 66 -17.60 5.33 -2.38
C GLY A 66 -17.34 4.27 -3.45
N HIS A 67 -16.16 3.66 -3.47
CA HIS A 67 -15.80 2.62 -4.45
C HIS A 67 -16.48 1.30 -4.09
N LYS A 68 -17.49 0.90 -4.86
CA LYS A 68 -18.33 -0.28 -4.56
C LYS A 68 -17.85 -1.58 -5.22
N THR A 69 -16.87 -1.50 -6.11
CA THR A 69 -16.36 -2.68 -6.82
C THR A 69 -15.21 -3.33 -6.06
N HIS A 70 -15.16 -4.68 -6.12
CA HIS A 70 -14.00 -5.43 -5.67
C HIS A 70 -12.85 -5.17 -6.66
N ASN A 71 -11.83 -4.49 -6.21
CA ASN A 71 -10.67 -4.17 -7.03
C ASN A 71 -9.38 -4.53 -6.28
N PHE A 72 -8.54 -5.32 -6.95
CA PHE A 72 -7.20 -5.61 -6.46
C PHE A 72 -6.19 -4.71 -7.18
N PRO A 73 -5.74 -3.61 -6.56
CA PRO A 73 -4.85 -2.66 -7.23
C PRO A 73 -3.53 -3.33 -7.65
N GLY A 74 -3.17 -3.23 -8.93
CA GLY A 74 -1.96 -3.86 -9.48
C GLY A 74 -0.66 -3.48 -8.75
N LYS A 75 -0.58 -2.30 -8.14
CA LYS A 75 0.57 -1.90 -7.32
C LYS A 75 0.85 -2.82 -6.14
N LEU A 76 -0.16 -3.53 -5.62
CA LEU A 76 0.02 -4.48 -4.51
C LEU A 76 0.88 -5.67 -4.92
N LEU A 77 0.75 -6.13 -6.16
CA LEU A 77 1.60 -7.20 -6.71
C LEU A 77 3.07 -6.74 -6.73
N GLY A 78 3.30 -5.47 -7.08
CA GLY A 78 4.62 -4.85 -6.97
C GLY A 78 5.15 -4.86 -5.53
N TYR A 79 4.37 -4.39 -4.56
CA TYR A 79 4.78 -4.39 -3.16
C TYR A 79 5.10 -5.80 -2.65
N MET A 80 4.25 -6.78 -2.97
CA MET A 80 4.47 -8.19 -2.63
C MET A 80 5.72 -8.76 -3.28
N SER A 81 5.98 -8.45 -4.56
CA SER A 81 7.15 -8.94 -5.29
C SER A 81 8.47 -8.46 -4.70
N TYR A 82 8.45 -7.27 -4.12
CA TYR A 82 9.59 -6.65 -3.42
C TYR A 82 9.57 -6.86 -1.91
N SER A 83 8.73 -7.78 -1.42
CA SER A 83 8.61 -8.08 0.02
C SER A 83 8.35 -6.85 0.88
N LYS A 84 7.55 -5.90 0.38
CA LYS A 84 7.15 -4.72 1.14
C LYS A 84 5.83 -5.00 1.87
N PRO A 85 5.75 -4.68 3.17
CA PRO A 85 4.49 -4.79 3.91
C PRO A 85 3.46 -3.81 3.34
N ILE A 86 2.21 -4.21 3.33
CA ILE A 86 1.10 -3.41 2.79
C ILE A 86 0.42 -2.65 3.92
N LEU A 87 0.28 -1.35 3.75
CA LEU A 87 -0.57 -0.48 4.57
C LEU A 87 -1.69 0.08 3.70
N GLY A 88 -2.94 -0.12 4.10
CA GLY A 88 -4.01 0.38 3.26
C GLY A 88 -5.33 0.61 3.96
N CYS A 89 -6.23 1.23 3.21
CA CYS A 89 -7.62 1.32 3.60
C CYS A 89 -8.55 1.07 2.41
N VAL A 90 -9.64 0.38 2.69
CA VAL A 90 -10.66 -0.01 1.72
C VAL A 90 -12.06 0.27 2.28
N ASN A 91 -13.05 0.36 1.41
CA ASN A 91 -14.45 0.42 1.82
C ASN A 91 -14.89 -0.89 2.49
N SER A 92 -15.91 -0.80 3.33
CA SER A 92 -16.49 -1.96 4.02
C SER A 92 -16.96 -3.02 3.02
N GLY A 93 -16.72 -4.28 3.34
CA GLY A 93 -17.10 -5.43 2.51
C GLY A 93 -16.15 -5.73 1.34
N ASN A 94 -15.02 -5.04 1.22
CA ASN A 94 -14.02 -5.35 0.22
C ASN A 94 -13.13 -6.51 0.72
N ASP A 95 -13.09 -7.59 -0.05
CA ASP A 95 -12.33 -8.82 0.25
C ASP A 95 -10.81 -8.64 0.29
N LEU A 96 -10.29 -7.57 -0.29
CA LEU A 96 -8.86 -7.25 -0.26
C LEU A 96 -8.32 -7.11 1.17
N ALA A 97 -9.14 -6.56 2.10
CA ALA A 97 -8.74 -6.48 3.49
C ALA A 97 -8.53 -7.88 4.10
N ASP A 98 -9.46 -8.79 3.82
CA ASP A 98 -9.39 -10.18 4.31
C ASP A 98 -8.19 -10.92 3.73
N VAL A 99 -7.93 -10.77 2.44
CA VAL A 99 -6.78 -11.39 1.76
C VAL A 99 -5.46 -10.95 2.38
N VAL A 100 -5.26 -9.64 2.53
CA VAL A 100 -3.99 -9.09 3.05
C VAL A 100 -3.82 -9.38 4.54
N ASN A 101 -4.88 -9.19 5.34
CA ASN A 101 -4.81 -9.35 6.78
C ASN A 101 -4.69 -10.83 7.19
N SER A 102 -5.42 -11.74 6.56
CA SER A 102 -5.35 -13.19 6.86
C SER A 102 -3.98 -13.77 6.50
N ALA A 103 -3.38 -13.32 5.39
CA ALA A 103 -2.02 -13.68 5.03
C ALA A 103 -0.96 -13.00 5.92
N LYS A 104 -1.36 -12.05 6.78
CA LYS A 104 -0.43 -11.22 7.56
C LYS A 104 0.62 -10.54 6.67
N ALA A 105 0.20 -10.15 5.46
CA ALA A 105 1.04 -9.48 4.46
C ALA A 105 1.09 -7.95 4.66
N GLY A 106 0.28 -7.43 5.56
CA GLY A 106 0.16 -6.03 5.86
C GLY A 106 -0.95 -5.76 6.86
N ILE A 107 -1.38 -4.51 6.94
CA ILE A 107 -2.52 -4.06 7.76
C ILE A 107 -3.42 -3.21 6.87
N VAL A 108 -4.62 -3.70 6.63
CA VAL A 108 -5.65 -3.00 5.86
C VAL A 108 -6.85 -2.76 6.76
N VAL A 109 -7.29 -1.51 6.83
CA VAL A 109 -8.40 -1.05 7.68
C VAL A 109 -9.55 -0.53 6.82
N ASN A 110 -10.67 -0.21 7.44
CA ASN A 110 -11.77 0.47 6.76
C ASN A 110 -11.37 1.92 6.41
N SER A 111 -11.79 2.41 5.24
CA SER A 111 -11.48 3.77 4.76
C SER A 111 -11.99 4.89 5.66
N ASN A 112 -12.99 4.61 6.50
CA ASN A 112 -13.52 5.56 7.49
C ASN A 112 -12.81 5.45 8.87
N ASP A 113 -11.87 4.51 9.04
CA ASP A 113 -11.13 4.33 10.29
C ASP A 113 -9.77 5.02 10.25
N GLU A 114 -9.77 6.35 10.33
CA GLU A 114 -8.53 7.14 10.39
C GLU A 114 -7.64 6.80 11.58
N LEU A 115 -8.23 6.44 12.72
CA LEU A 115 -7.47 6.08 13.92
C LEU A 115 -6.81 4.71 13.75
N GLY A 116 -7.53 3.74 13.19
CA GLY A 116 -6.99 2.43 12.85
C GLY A 116 -5.85 2.53 11.84
N LEU A 117 -6.00 3.34 10.79
CA LEU A 117 -4.94 3.57 9.81
C LEU A 117 -3.69 4.20 10.46
N TYR A 118 -3.88 5.17 11.36
CA TYR A 118 -2.76 5.76 12.10
C TYR A 118 -2.05 4.73 12.99
N LYS A 119 -2.80 3.91 13.74
CA LYS A 119 -2.23 2.84 14.59
C LYS A 119 -1.49 1.81 13.75
N ALA A 120 -2.07 1.39 12.62
CA ALA A 120 -1.45 0.47 11.69
C ALA A 120 -0.12 1.01 11.11
N ALA A 121 -0.13 2.27 10.69
CA ALA A 121 1.08 2.96 10.25
C ALA A 121 2.16 2.96 11.35
N LYS A 122 1.76 3.30 12.58
CA LYS A 122 2.69 3.35 13.72
C LYS A 122 3.33 2.00 14.01
N ILE A 123 2.58 0.90 13.99
CA ILE A 123 3.12 -0.47 14.13
C ILE A 123 4.21 -0.75 13.09
N LEU A 124 3.95 -0.40 11.83
CA LEU A 124 4.90 -0.65 10.75
C LEU A 124 6.11 0.29 10.81
N ILE A 125 5.93 1.54 11.22
CA ILE A 125 7.03 2.51 11.37
C ILE A 125 7.96 2.06 12.50
N ASP A 126 7.40 1.71 13.65
CA ASP A 126 8.16 1.45 14.88
C ASP A 126 8.93 0.11 14.84
N SER A 127 8.57 -0.83 13.93
CA SER A 127 9.18 -2.18 13.94
C SER A 127 9.62 -2.67 12.56
N LYS A 128 10.94 -2.62 12.31
CA LYS A 128 11.55 -3.24 11.13
C LYS A 128 11.31 -4.75 11.06
N SER A 129 11.31 -5.43 12.23
CA SER A 129 11.04 -6.87 12.29
C SER A 129 9.64 -7.22 11.80
N ILE A 130 8.62 -6.44 12.21
CA ILE A 130 7.24 -6.60 11.71
C ILE A 130 7.19 -6.33 10.22
N ARG A 131 7.81 -5.25 9.72
CA ARG A 131 7.87 -4.95 8.29
C ARG A 131 8.45 -6.12 7.48
N ASN A 132 9.60 -6.65 7.90
CA ASN A 132 10.26 -7.76 7.23
C ASN A 132 9.39 -9.02 7.22
N LYS A 133 8.75 -9.36 8.34
CA LYS A 133 7.86 -10.52 8.46
C LYS A 133 6.65 -10.37 7.53
N MET A 134 5.99 -9.24 7.56
CA MET A 134 4.82 -8.98 6.72
C MET A 134 5.19 -8.92 5.23
N GLY A 135 6.32 -8.33 4.89
CA GLY A 135 6.81 -8.30 3.51
C GLY A 135 7.09 -9.71 2.97
N LYS A 136 7.72 -10.58 3.78
CA LYS A 136 7.91 -11.99 3.41
C LYS A 136 6.58 -12.71 3.20
N ASN A 137 5.63 -12.56 4.11
CA ASN A 137 4.30 -13.14 3.98
C ASN A 137 3.59 -12.65 2.69
N GLY A 138 3.74 -11.36 2.34
CA GLY A 138 3.23 -10.80 1.08
C GLY A 138 3.83 -11.49 -0.14
N ARG A 139 5.14 -11.75 -0.13
CA ARG A 139 5.79 -12.50 -1.21
C ARG A 139 5.29 -13.93 -1.31
N ASP A 140 5.12 -14.61 -0.18
CA ASP A 140 4.59 -15.98 -0.15
C ASP A 140 3.13 -16.01 -0.67
N LEU A 141 2.31 -15.01 -0.32
CA LEU A 141 0.97 -14.83 -0.84
C LEU A 141 0.98 -14.63 -2.37
N LEU A 142 1.86 -13.77 -2.90
CA LEU A 142 2.02 -13.55 -4.34
C LEU A 142 2.33 -14.86 -5.07
N LEU A 143 3.30 -15.62 -4.57
CA LEU A 143 3.74 -16.87 -5.21
C LEU A 143 2.68 -17.96 -5.15
N SER A 144 1.92 -18.06 -4.06
CA SER A 144 0.91 -19.09 -3.86
C SER A 144 -0.41 -18.81 -4.58
N GLN A 145 -0.83 -17.56 -4.70
CA GLN A 145 -2.16 -17.22 -5.22
C GLN A 145 -2.15 -16.41 -6.52
N PHE A 146 -1.18 -15.53 -6.73
CA PHE A 146 -1.17 -14.55 -7.83
C PHE A 146 -0.09 -14.81 -8.88
N SER A 147 0.71 -15.88 -8.75
CA SER A 147 1.68 -16.23 -9.78
C SER A 147 1.00 -16.89 -10.99
N VAL A 148 1.56 -16.69 -12.18
CA VAL A 148 1.08 -17.36 -13.42
C VAL A 148 0.94 -18.86 -13.20
N LYS A 149 1.92 -19.48 -12.50
CA LYS A 149 1.90 -20.93 -12.19
C LYS A 149 0.75 -21.33 -11.28
N SER A 150 0.39 -20.51 -10.26
CA SER A 150 -0.73 -20.82 -9.37
C SER A 150 -2.08 -20.63 -10.08
N ILE A 151 -2.22 -19.55 -10.85
CA ILE A 151 -3.44 -19.26 -11.59
C ILE A 151 -3.69 -20.32 -12.68
N SER A 152 -2.66 -20.71 -13.44
CA SER A 152 -2.82 -21.76 -14.45
C SER A 152 -3.23 -23.10 -13.85
N LYS A 153 -2.70 -23.48 -12.68
CA LYS A 153 -3.14 -24.69 -11.96
C LYS A 153 -4.61 -24.61 -11.54
N GLN A 154 -5.05 -23.47 -11.02
CA GLN A 154 -6.45 -23.26 -10.62
C GLN A 154 -7.39 -23.39 -11.81
N ILE A 155 -7.04 -22.82 -12.96
CA ILE A 155 -7.83 -22.94 -14.19
C ILE A 155 -7.95 -24.41 -14.60
N VAL A 156 -6.83 -25.11 -14.67
CA VAL A 156 -6.82 -26.53 -15.09
C VAL A 156 -7.58 -27.45 -14.12
N SER A 157 -7.55 -27.15 -12.82
CA SER A 157 -8.26 -27.96 -11.82
C SER A 157 -9.78 -27.74 -11.80
N ASN A 158 -10.29 -26.68 -12.45
CA ASN A 158 -11.71 -26.37 -12.54
C ASN A 158 -12.32 -26.67 -13.93
N LEU A 159 -11.54 -27.29 -14.83
CA LEU A 159 -11.98 -27.83 -16.11
C LEU A 159 -12.27 -29.33 -16.01
#